data_ff4faf52630e42b1266fe4ec9add3bca
#
_entry.id   ff4faf52630e42b1266fe4ec9add3bca
#
_cell.length_a   1.000
_cell.length_b   1.000
_cell.length_c   1.000
_cell.angle_alpha   90.00
_cell.angle_beta   90.00
_cell.angle_gamma   90.00
#
_symmetry.space_group_name_H-M   'P 1'
#
loop_
_entity.id
_entity.type
_entity.pdbx_description
1 polymer ?
#
loop_
_entity_poly.entity_id
_entity_poly.type
_entity_poly.pdbx_seq_one_letter_code
_entity_poly.pdbx_strand_id
1 'polypeptide(L)'
;MQTIEQYVHEEIERIQQQGKVPVGVMLGHEDWLVFSEQSKVSYTPFGSARRYQPALGGLILVRIDEMQAVRVVTQTELDTFAVTNQIL
;
A
#
# COMPACT_ATOMS: atom_id res chain seq x y z
N MET A 1 -8.49 -1.17 19.33
CA MET A 1 -8.32 -1.83 18.02
C MET A 1 -7.64 -0.87 17.06
N GLN A 2 -6.63 -1.35 16.37
CA GLN A 2 -5.85 -0.53 15.47
C GLN A 2 -6.55 -0.37 14.12
N THR A 3 -6.57 0.83 13.58
CA THR A 3 -7.10 1.05 12.23
C THR A 3 -6.09 0.61 11.19
N ILE A 4 -6.54 0.42 9.95
CA ILE A 4 -5.65 0.06 8.84
C ILE A 4 -4.61 1.17 8.64
N GLU A 5 -5.02 2.42 8.74
CA GLU A 5 -4.10 3.54 8.58
C GLU A 5 -3.01 3.54 9.65
N GLN A 6 -3.38 3.28 10.90
CA GLN A 6 -2.41 3.19 11.99
C GLN A 6 -1.42 2.04 11.75
N TYR A 7 -1.93 0.89 11.32
CA TYR A 7 -1.08 -0.25 11.01
C TYR A 7 -0.09 0.08 9.88
N VAL A 8 -0.57 0.73 8.83
CA VAL A 8 0.26 1.11 7.70
C VAL A 8 1.36 2.07 8.14
N HIS A 9 1.03 3.06 8.97
CA HIS A 9 2.04 4.00 9.49
C HIS A 9 3.12 3.29 10.30
N GLU A 10 2.72 2.36 11.14
CA GLU A 10 3.68 1.60 11.95
C GLU A 10 4.59 0.75 11.07
N GLU A 11 4.03 0.13 10.03
CA GLU A 11 4.82 -0.68 9.10
C GLU A 11 5.78 0.17 8.27
N ILE A 12 5.38 1.38 7.89
CA ILE A 12 6.26 2.32 7.21
C ILE A 12 7.46 2.63 8.10
N GLU A 13 7.21 2.96 9.37
CA GLU A 13 8.29 3.27 10.31
C GLU A 13 9.22 2.08 10.51
N ARG A 14 8.66 0.88 10.63
CA ARG A 14 9.46 -0.33 10.82
C ARG A 14 10.40 -0.56 9.64
N ILE A 15 9.88 -0.41 8.42
CA ILE A 15 10.66 -0.61 7.21
C ILE A 15 11.77 0.45 7.11
N GLN A 16 11.46 1.69 7.44
CA GLN A 16 12.44 2.78 7.41
C GLN A 16 13.55 2.57 8.45
N GLN A 17 13.20 2.04 9.61
CA GLN A 17 14.19 1.73 10.65
C GLN A 17 15.15 0.62 10.23
N GLN A 18 14.72 -0.22 9.28
CA GLN A 18 15.57 -1.26 8.70
C GLN A 18 16.44 -0.73 7.56
N GLY A 19 16.39 0.56 7.27
CA GLY A 19 17.15 1.16 6.19
C GLY A 19 16.54 0.93 4.81
N LYS A 20 15.28 0.50 4.75
CA LYS A 20 14.56 0.26 3.50
C LYS A 20 13.57 1.38 3.22
N VAL A 21 13.14 1.48 1.96
CA VAL A 21 12.20 2.52 1.53
C VAL A 21 10.88 1.87 1.15
N PRO A 22 9.79 2.15 1.88
CA PRO A 22 8.46 1.65 1.49
C PRO A 22 7.98 2.40 0.25
N VAL A 23 7.40 1.69 -0.71
CA VAL A 23 6.91 2.29 -1.95
C VAL A 23 5.45 2.01 -2.22
N GLY A 24 4.87 0.98 -1.60
CA GLY A 24 3.49 0.62 -1.86
C GLY A 24 2.81 -0.07 -0.71
N VAL A 25 1.49 -0.13 -0.78
CA VAL A 25 0.65 -0.86 0.17
C VAL A 25 -0.25 -1.80 -0.63
N MET A 26 -0.17 -3.09 -0.33
CA MET A 26 -1.03 -4.09 -0.93
C MET A 26 -2.21 -4.33 -0.01
N LEU A 27 -3.42 -4.27 -0.55
CA LEU A 27 -4.66 -4.40 0.21
C LEU A 27 -5.58 -5.43 -0.44
N GLY A 28 -6.19 -6.27 0.39
CA GLY A 28 -7.26 -7.15 -0.04
C GLY A 28 -8.51 -6.36 -0.41
N HIS A 29 -9.53 -7.03 -0.94
CA HIS A 29 -10.73 -6.37 -1.45
C HIS A 29 -11.44 -5.54 -0.39
N GLU A 30 -11.65 -6.10 0.79
CA GLU A 30 -12.34 -5.37 1.86
C GLU A 30 -11.48 -4.25 2.43
N ASP A 31 -10.20 -4.52 2.62
CA ASP A 31 -9.28 -3.54 3.16
C ASP A 31 -9.09 -2.36 2.21
N TRP A 32 -9.11 -2.61 0.92
CA TRP A 32 -9.04 -1.57 -0.09
C TRP A 32 -10.18 -0.57 0.07
N LEU A 33 -11.41 -1.07 0.23
CA LEU A 33 -12.58 -0.21 0.36
C LEU A 33 -12.48 0.64 1.63
N VAL A 34 -12.16 0.02 2.75
CA VAL A 34 -12.07 0.72 4.02
C VAL A 34 -10.96 1.78 3.99
N PHE A 35 -9.78 1.39 3.54
CA PHE A 35 -8.63 2.28 3.51
C PHE A 35 -8.86 3.45 2.58
N SER A 36 -9.41 3.20 1.39
CA SER A 36 -9.62 4.26 0.41
C SER A 36 -10.69 5.26 0.83
N GLU A 37 -11.61 4.87 1.71
CA GLU A 37 -12.61 5.79 2.25
C GLU A 37 -12.08 6.62 3.41
N GLN A 38 -11.19 6.06 4.22
CA GLN A 38 -10.75 6.67 5.48
C GLN A 38 -9.42 7.41 5.38
N SER A 39 -8.62 7.11 4.39
CA SER A 39 -7.27 7.65 4.28
C SER A 39 -7.19 8.76 3.25
N LYS A 40 -6.13 9.58 3.38
CA LYS A 40 -5.86 10.63 2.39
C LYS A 40 -5.25 9.97 1.16
N VAL A 41 -6.08 9.69 0.18
CA VAL A 41 -5.63 9.09 -1.07
C VAL A 41 -5.98 9.99 -2.25
N SER A 42 -5.19 9.90 -3.31
CA SER A 42 -5.46 10.61 -4.56
C SER A 42 -5.22 9.66 -5.72
N TYR A 43 -5.89 9.90 -6.82
CA TYR A 43 -5.65 9.15 -8.05
C TYR A 43 -4.38 9.67 -8.72
N THR A 44 -3.65 8.75 -9.35
CA THR A 44 -2.52 9.17 -10.18
C THR A 44 -3.05 9.80 -11.47
N PRO A 45 -2.25 10.64 -12.14
CA PRO A 45 -2.68 11.25 -13.40
C PRO A 45 -3.02 10.25 -14.50
N PHE A 46 -2.51 9.03 -14.41
CA PHE A 46 -2.67 8.04 -15.46
C PHE A 46 -3.67 6.95 -15.12
N GLY A 47 -4.55 7.20 -14.18
CA GLY A 47 -5.73 6.42 -14.19
C GLY A 47 -6.00 5.54 -12.99
N SER A 48 -5.67 4.28 -13.03
CA SER A 48 -6.34 3.31 -12.19
C SER A 48 -5.74 3.12 -10.79
N ALA A 49 -4.53 3.55 -10.57
CA ALA A 49 -3.87 3.38 -9.28
C ALA A 49 -4.15 4.56 -8.36
N ARG A 50 -4.40 4.30 -7.11
CA ARG A 50 -4.51 5.33 -6.08
C ARG A 50 -3.18 5.47 -5.37
N ARG A 51 -2.95 6.64 -4.79
CA ARG A 51 -1.74 6.91 -4.05
C ARG A 51 -2.10 7.38 -2.64
N TYR A 52 -1.59 6.68 -1.65
CA TYR A 52 -1.66 7.11 -0.26
C TYR A 52 -0.52 8.09 0.00
N GLN A 53 -0.83 9.22 0.64
CA GLN A 53 0.17 10.27 0.88
C GLN A 53 0.36 10.52 2.37
N PRO A 54 1.18 9.70 3.03
CA PRO A 54 1.56 9.98 4.42
C PRO A 54 2.51 11.16 4.48
N ALA A 55 2.78 11.66 5.69
CA ALA A 55 3.66 12.80 5.89
C ALA A 55 5.07 12.59 5.32
N LEU A 56 5.49 11.33 5.19
CA LEU A 56 6.86 11.00 4.76
C LEU A 56 6.97 10.62 3.28
N GLY A 57 5.90 10.78 2.50
CA GLY A 57 5.96 10.50 1.07
C GLY A 57 4.74 9.74 0.58
N GLY A 58 4.59 9.64 -0.73
CA GLY A 58 3.47 8.96 -1.35
C GLY A 58 3.72 7.47 -1.55
N LEU A 59 2.71 6.65 -1.27
CA LEU A 59 2.76 5.22 -1.51
C LEU A 59 1.70 4.84 -2.52
N ILE A 60 2.02 3.89 -3.38
CA ILE A 60 1.08 3.36 -4.35
C ILE A 60 0.20 2.31 -3.66
N LEU A 61 -1.10 2.42 -3.85
CA LEU A 61 -2.03 1.41 -3.33
C LEU A 61 -2.31 0.38 -4.41
N VAL A 62 -2.13 -0.88 -4.06
CA VAL A 62 -2.34 -2.00 -4.97
C VAL A 62 -3.37 -2.95 -4.37
N ARG A 63 -4.45 -3.21 -5.11
CA ARG A 63 -5.44 -4.18 -4.69
C ARG A 63 -5.01 -5.58 -5.13
N ILE A 64 -5.02 -6.50 -4.21
CA ILE A 64 -4.63 -7.89 -4.49
C ILE A 64 -5.85 -8.80 -4.36
N ASP A 65 -5.76 -9.99 -4.92
CA ASP A 65 -6.86 -10.94 -4.98
C ASP A 65 -6.96 -11.76 -3.69
N GLU A 66 -7.22 -11.07 -2.61
CA GLU A 66 -7.49 -11.65 -1.29
C GLU A 66 -8.60 -10.83 -0.65
N MET A 67 -9.36 -11.45 0.25
CA MET A 67 -10.45 -10.73 0.93
C MET A 67 -9.91 -9.73 1.94
N GLN A 68 -8.96 -10.15 2.76
CA GLN A 68 -8.38 -9.31 3.79
C GLN A 68 -6.87 -9.44 3.76
N ALA A 69 -6.19 -8.35 3.50
CA ALA A 69 -4.72 -8.29 3.53
C ALA A 69 -4.28 -6.85 3.61
N VAL A 70 -3.29 -6.59 4.44
CA VAL A 70 -2.65 -5.27 4.53
C VAL A 70 -1.15 -5.50 4.61
N ARG A 71 -0.41 -5.01 3.61
CA ARG A 71 1.03 -5.23 3.55
C ARG A 71 1.72 -4.03 2.95
N VAL A 72 2.65 -3.45 3.69
CA VAL A 72 3.51 -2.39 3.17
C VAL A 72 4.75 -3.04 2.55
N VAL A 73 5.06 -2.64 1.32
CA VAL A 73 6.10 -3.31 0.54
C VAL A 73 7.14 -2.33 0.01
N THR A 74 8.34 -2.86 -0.24
CA THR A 74 9.42 -2.15 -0.91
C THR A 74 9.31 -2.36 -2.42
N GLN A 75 10.14 -1.64 -3.19
CA GLN A 75 10.16 -1.78 -4.65
C GLN A 75 10.48 -3.22 -5.07
N THR A 76 11.42 -3.86 -4.41
CA THR A 76 11.79 -5.24 -4.72
C THR A 76 10.61 -6.19 -4.54
N GLU A 77 9.89 -6.04 -3.44
CA GLU A 77 8.72 -6.87 -3.17
C GLU A 77 7.60 -6.61 -4.17
N LEU A 78 7.41 -5.35 -4.53
CA LEU A 78 6.40 -4.97 -5.51
C LEU A 78 6.74 -5.54 -6.90
N ASP A 79 8.00 -5.47 -7.30
CA ASP A 79 8.46 -6.03 -8.57
C ASP A 79 8.28 -7.54 -8.60
N THR A 80 8.61 -8.22 -7.51
CA THR A 80 8.43 -9.67 -7.40
C THR A 80 6.96 -10.03 -7.54
N PHE A 81 6.06 -9.29 -6.89
CA PHE A 81 4.63 -9.51 -6.98
C PHE A 81 4.14 -9.32 -8.42
N ALA A 82 4.59 -8.26 -9.08
CA ALA A 82 4.18 -7.97 -10.46
C ALA A 82 4.59 -9.09 -11.42
N VAL A 83 5.81 -9.60 -11.28
CA VAL A 83 6.30 -10.70 -12.11
C VAL A 83 5.51 -11.98 -11.84
N THR A 84 5.31 -12.31 -10.55
CA THR A 84 4.62 -13.55 -10.16
C THR A 84 3.16 -13.54 -10.56
N ASN A 85 2.48 -12.40 -10.45
CA ASN A 85 1.02 -12.30 -10.65
C ASN A 85 0.65 -11.66 -11.97
N GLN A 86 1.62 -11.29 -12.79
CA GLN A 86 1.41 -10.69 -14.11
C GLN A 86 0.43 -9.51 -14.07
N ILE A 87 0.68 -8.60 -13.16
CA ILE A 87 -0.13 -7.40 -13.03
C ILE A 87 0.09 -6.53 -14.27
N LEU A 88 -0.98 -6.19 -14.92
CA LEU A 88 -0.95 -5.32 -16.09
C LEU A 88 -1.44 -3.93 -15.75
#